data_33a7c95c3dafd99ebeb491a3d3f81c55
#
_entry.id   33a7c95c3dafd99ebeb491a3d3f81c55
#
_cell.length_a   1.000
_cell.length_b   1.000
_cell.length_c   1.000
_cell.angle_alpha   90.00
_cell.angle_beta   90.00
_cell.angle_gamma   90.00
#
_symmetry.space_group_name_H-M   'P 1'
#
loop_
_entity.id
_entity.type
_entity.pdbx_description
1 polymer ?
#
loop_
_entity_poly.entity_id
_entity_poly.type
_entity_poly.pdbx_seq_one_letter_code
_entity_poly.pdbx_strand_id
1 'polypeptide(L)'
;MGAKKQNFLQGALILSLAAIIVKVIGAVYKIPLMNIIGGEGFGYYNTAYTIFTPLYTIATAGIPVAVARMVSECMTLGRYRDVRRIFQISMTCFLVTGTTGSLIMLFGSKFLAGTVCGNPGAFLSVIVLSPAVFFLCMTSAYRGYYQGLRNMYPTAVSQIIEAVVKVAIGLTLTIVVTKLGVSEYAETGKFLGIDLGLSAEGLSEESAIAPIAAAAAIAGVMISTMVGMLYMMLSYRFKGDGISQPELYDAPEATSRKKLLKTLVMIAVPVCLATLSTNITNLIDLVSLMNRMEYAIRLDHFTVLEMYEGLFPAGLELEGIPNYLYGVYSGMPVTLFNLVPAIAITFGTAALPNVAAAWTSHNRHRIKNSIDTVLRLTTLIAIPAGIGLSVMSEEVLSLLYPLRMNEVAIAAPLLKVMGITVIFVCTCASCHSILQGIGKERLPLIFMLIGAAVKLGINYIFVAVPSLNIQAAPYGSLACYVLIMIMDIVAINRFAQIKINLYSTFLLPLFSGILCGIGAKVSYLLFDILFSERLATVGAIGVAVIIYGISVLLTKGITKKDFLMVPKGEKIAKVLEKIHLLR
;
A
#
# COMPACT_ATOMS: atom_id res chain seq x y z
N MET A 1 -13.75 -3.30 -34.62
CA MET A 1 -13.04 -2.06 -34.28
C MET A 1 -11.68 -2.44 -33.72
N GLY A 2 -10.60 -2.29 -34.51
CA GLY A 2 -9.24 -2.61 -34.08
C GLY A 2 -8.84 -1.76 -32.88
N ALA A 3 -8.27 -2.40 -31.86
CA ALA A 3 -7.75 -1.71 -30.68
C ALA A 3 -6.72 -0.65 -31.13
N LYS A 4 -7.00 0.64 -30.92
CA LYS A 4 -6.04 1.72 -31.19
C LYS A 4 -4.76 1.43 -30.39
N LYS A 5 -3.65 1.14 -31.09
CA LYS A 5 -2.32 1.02 -30.47
C LYS A 5 -2.04 2.32 -29.71
N GLN A 6 -1.90 2.21 -28.40
CA GLN A 6 -1.62 3.37 -27.55
C GLN A 6 -0.15 3.75 -27.66
N ASN A 7 0.14 5.05 -27.62
CA ASN A 7 1.51 5.53 -27.41
C ASN A 7 1.98 5.08 -26.02
N PHE A 8 3.23 4.67 -25.87
CA PHE A 8 3.80 4.18 -24.61
C PHE A 8 3.52 5.12 -23.42
N LEU A 9 3.67 6.42 -23.61
CA LEU A 9 3.38 7.45 -22.60
C LEU A 9 1.90 7.49 -22.19
N GLN A 10 0.98 7.34 -23.14
CA GLN A 10 -0.46 7.31 -22.86
C GLN A 10 -0.83 6.06 -22.06
N GLY A 11 -0.27 4.91 -22.42
CA GLY A 11 -0.50 3.66 -21.68
C GLY A 11 0.02 3.72 -20.26
N ALA A 12 1.22 4.25 -20.04
CA ALA A 12 1.81 4.43 -18.72
C ALA A 12 0.98 5.39 -17.85
N LEU A 13 0.49 6.51 -18.42
CA LEU A 13 -0.40 7.44 -17.71
C LEU A 13 -1.72 6.80 -17.30
N ILE A 14 -2.35 5.99 -18.15
CA ILE A 14 -3.60 5.29 -17.84
C ILE A 14 -3.39 4.34 -16.65
N LEU A 15 -2.32 3.54 -16.66
CA LEU A 15 -2.02 2.61 -15.56
C LEU A 15 -1.68 3.35 -14.25
N SER A 16 -0.91 4.43 -14.32
CA SER A 16 -0.56 5.23 -13.14
C SER A 16 -1.80 5.87 -12.52
N LEU A 17 -2.67 6.45 -13.35
CA LEU A 17 -3.92 7.04 -12.88
C LEU A 17 -4.85 5.97 -12.25
N ALA A 18 -5.00 4.82 -12.90
CA ALA A 18 -5.77 3.71 -12.35
C ALA A 18 -5.18 3.24 -11.00
N ALA A 19 -3.86 3.12 -10.89
CA ALA A 19 -3.20 2.72 -9.64
C ALA A 19 -3.45 3.72 -8.50
N ILE A 20 -3.45 5.03 -8.77
CA ILE A 20 -3.79 6.07 -7.79
C ILE A 20 -5.24 5.91 -7.33
N ILE A 21 -6.17 5.81 -8.28
CA ILE A 21 -7.61 5.64 -7.99
C ILE A 21 -7.83 4.40 -7.12
N VAL A 22 -7.22 3.27 -7.48
CA VAL A 22 -7.34 2.00 -6.72
C VAL A 22 -6.78 2.14 -5.31
N LYS A 23 -5.66 2.84 -5.12
CA LYS A 23 -5.08 3.08 -3.79
C LYS A 23 -5.96 3.97 -2.93
N VAL A 24 -6.54 5.03 -3.49
CA VAL A 24 -7.50 5.90 -2.80
C VAL A 24 -8.75 5.12 -2.41
N ILE A 25 -9.34 4.36 -3.33
CA ILE A 25 -10.50 3.50 -3.05
C ILE A 25 -10.15 2.47 -1.96
N GLY A 26 -8.94 1.90 -2.00
CA GLY A 26 -8.47 0.96 -0.98
C GLY A 26 -8.40 1.55 0.42
N ALA A 27 -7.98 2.80 0.55
CA ALA A 27 -7.97 3.51 1.83
C ALA A 27 -9.38 3.88 2.29
N VAL A 28 -10.21 4.40 1.37
CA VAL A 28 -11.65 4.67 1.62
C VAL A 28 -12.39 3.41 2.07
N TYR A 29 -12.00 2.23 1.60
CA TYR A 29 -12.54 0.95 2.06
C TYR A 29 -12.15 0.62 3.51
N LYS A 30 -10.87 0.82 3.87
CA LYS A 30 -10.34 0.41 5.16
C LYS A 30 -10.90 1.22 6.34
N ILE A 31 -11.20 2.50 6.13
CA ILE A 31 -11.72 3.37 7.17
C ILE A 31 -13.11 2.92 7.65
N PRO A 32 -14.14 2.78 6.81
CA PRO A 32 -15.43 2.22 7.22
C PRO A 32 -15.31 0.79 7.75
N LEU A 33 -14.46 -0.03 7.14
CA LEU A 33 -14.25 -1.41 7.59
C LEU A 33 -13.81 -1.45 9.05
N MET A 34 -12.79 -0.65 9.43
CA MET A 34 -12.31 -0.57 10.80
C MET A 34 -13.39 -0.07 11.78
N ASN A 35 -14.25 0.89 11.35
CA ASN A 35 -15.38 1.35 12.16
C ASN A 35 -16.42 0.23 12.40
N ILE A 36 -16.58 -0.71 11.45
CA ILE A 36 -17.58 -1.80 11.55
C ILE A 36 -17.04 -2.94 12.41
N ILE A 37 -15.84 -3.48 12.08
CA ILE A 37 -15.33 -4.72 12.69
C ILE A 37 -14.39 -4.50 13.89
N GLY A 38 -14.05 -3.24 14.21
CA GLY A 38 -13.15 -2.89 15.33
C GLY A 38 -11.73 -3.42 15.20
N GLY A 39 -10.93 -3.20 16.24
CA GLY A 39 -9.53 -3.62 16.28
C GLY A 39 -9.34 -5.12 16.16
N GLU A 40 -10.14 -5.90 16.86
CA GLU A 40 -10.03 -7.36 16.86
C GLU A 40 -10.33 -7.96 15.49
N GLY A 41 -11.47 -7.61 14.89
CA GLY A 41 -11.83 -8.07 13.54
C GLY A 41 -10.84 -7.60 12.49
N PHE A 42 -10.32 -6.37 12.62
CA PHE A 42 -9.32 -5.86 11.69
C PHE A 42 -7.96 -6.58 11.82
N GLY A 43 -7.60 -7.04 13.02
CA GLY A 43 -6.44 -7.89 13.26
C GLY A 43 -6.52 -9.19 12.47
N TYR A 44 -7.65 -9.90 12.54
CA TYR A 44 -7.89 -11.13 11.76
C TYR A 44 -7.88 -10.87 10.24
N TYR A 45 -8.55 -9.79 9.79
CA TYR A 45 -8.56 -9.36 8.40
C TYR A 45 -7.15 -9.10 7.89
N ASN A 46 -6.35 -8.31 8.61
CA ASN A 46 -5.03 -7.90 8.17
C ASN A 46 -4.00 -9.04 8.25
N THR A 47 -4.12 -9.95 9.21
CA THR A 47 -3.32 -11.17 9.29
C THR A 47 -3.51 -12.02 8.04
N ALA A 48 -4.76 -12.31 7.63
CA ALA A 48 -5.04 -13.06 6.42
C ALA A 48 -4.49 -12.35 5.17
N TYR A 49 -4.64 -11.03 5.09
CA TYR A 49 -4.15 -10.23 3.97
C TYR A 49 -2.61 -10.21 3.89
N THR A 50 -1.93 -10.19 5.03
CA THR A 50 -0.46 -10.22 5.10
C THR A 50 0.11 -11.58 4.70
N ILE A 51 -0.55 -12.68 5.06
CA ILE A 51 -0.21 -14.03 4.58
C ILE A 51 -0.40 -14.16 3.06
N PHE A 52 -1.47 -13.58 2.55
CA PHE A 52 -1.82 -13.60 1.12
C PHE A 52 -0.85 -12.78 0.26
N THR A 53 -0.34 -11.64 0.77
CA THR A 53 0.43 -10.67 -0.03
C THR A 53 1.70 -11.24 -0.68
N PRO A 54 2.56 -12.07 -0.05
CA PRO A 54 3.69 -12.71 -0.71
C PRO A 54 3.28 -13.63 -1.87
N LEU A 55 2.22 -14.43 -1.69
CA LEU A 55 1.70 -15.32 -2.73
C LEU A 55 1.11 -14.51 -3.91
N TYR A 56 0.35 -13.47 -3.60
CA TYR A 56 -0.14 -12.50 -4.57
C TYR A 56 0.99 -11.86 -5.38
N THR A 57 2.09 -11.49 -4.73
CA THR A 57 3.23 -10.85 -5.37
C THR A 57 3.92 -11.78 -6.36
N ILE A 58 4.10 -13.05 -6.01
CA ILE A 58 4.62 -14.06 -6.95
C ILE A 58 3.73 -14.11 -8.20
N ALA A 59 2.42 -14.10 -8.00
CA ALA A 59 1.44 -14.18 -9.08
C ALA A 59 1.39 -12.92 -9.97
N THR A 60 1.60 -11.73 -9.41
CA THR A 60 1.31 -10.46 -10.12
C THR A 60 2.53 -9.69 -10.58
N ALA A 61 3.72 -10.00 -10.05
CA ALA A 61 4.92 -9.20 -10.33
C ALA A 61 5.79 -9.79 -11.46
N GLY A 62 6.28 -11.00 -11.31
CA GLY A 62 7.31 -11.51 -12.21
C GLY A 62 6.79 -12.03 -13.54
N ILE A 63 5.82 -12.94 -13.51
CA ILE A 63 5.32 -13.59 -14.73
C ILE A 63 4.60 -12.59 -15.66
N PRO A 64 3.72 -11.68 -15.19
CA PRO A 64 3.08 -10.70 -16.09
C PRO A 64 4.07 -9.77 -16.79
N VAL A 65 5.14 -9.35 -16.08
CA VAL A 65 6.20 -8.51 -16.66
C VAL A 65 6.96 -9.30 -17.74
N ALA A 66 7.29 -10.57 -17.48
CA ALA A 66 7.93 -11.43 -18.47
C ALA A 66 7.04 -11.64 -19.70
N VAL A 67 5.75 -11.91 -19.51
CA VAL A 67 4.77 -12.06 -20.61
C VAL A 67 4.67 -10.78 -21.41
N ALA A 68 4.51 -9.63 -20.76
CA ALA A 68 4.39 -8.33 -21.43
C ALA A 68 5.63 -8.02 -22.29
N ARG A 69 6.84 -8.31 -21.75
CA ARG A 69 8.09 -8.13 -22.48
C ARG A 69 8.16 -9.05 -23.69
N MET A 70 7.98 -10.35 -23.52
CA MET A 70 8.08 -11.34 -24.60
C MET A 70 7.02 -11.10 -25.68
N VAL A 71 5.78 -10.78 -25.30
CA VAL A 71 4.71 -10.45 -26.24
C VAL A 71 5.07 -9.17 -27.04
N SER A 72 5.56 -8.13 -26.37
CA SER A 72 5.95 -6.88 -27.04
C SER A 72 7.12 -7.09 -28.01
N GLU A 73 8.12 -7.90 -27.65
CA GLU A 73 9.22 -8.30 -28.55
C GLU A 73 8.72 -9.05 -29.77
N CYS A 74 7.87 -10.07 -29.58
CA CYS A 74 7.29 -10.86 -30.65
C CYS A 74 6.37 -10.05 -31.58
N MET A 75 5.59 -9.12 -31.03
CA MET A 75 4.76 -8.17 -31.81
C MET A 75 5.61 -7.27 -32.69
N THR A 76 6.75 -6.80 -32.20
CA THR A 76 7.66 -5.93 -32.96
C THR A 76 8.34 -6.70 -34.11
N LEU A 77 8.60 -8.00 -33.91
CA LEU A 77 9.23 -8.88 -34.89
C LEU A 77 8.22 -9.53 -35.86
N GLY A 78 6.92 -9.23 -35.77
CA GLY A 78 5.88 -9.86 -36.60
C GLY A 78 5.62 -11.34 -36.28
N ARG A 79 6.07 -11.85 -35.11
CA ARG A 79 5.97 -13.26 -34.70
C ARG A 79 4.64 -13.54 -33.99
N TYR A 80 3.53 -13.31 -34.66
CA TYR A 80 2.19 -13.37 -34.07
C TYR A 80 1.81 -14.78 -33.57
N ARG A 81 2.34 -15.87 -34.18
CA ARG A 81 2.14 -17.23 -33.66
C ARG A 81 2.78 -17.43 -32.31
N ASP A 82 3.97 -16.85 -32.07
CA ASP A 82 4.61 -16.88 -30.76
C ASP A 82 3.85 -16.06 -29.72
N VAL A 83 3.27 -14.93 -30.09
CA VAL A 83 2.43 -14.12 -29.18
C VAL A 83 1.30 -14.95 -28.58
N ARG A 84 0.53 -15.68 -29.41
CA ARG A 84 -0.54 -16.56 -28.90
C ARG A 84 0.01 -17.77 -28.11
N ARG A 85 1.15 -18.30 -28.53
CA ARG A 85 1.80 -19.40 -27.82
C ARG A 85 2.31 -18.98 -26.44
N ILE A 86 2.88 -17.78 -26.31
CA ILE A 86 3.29 -17.20 -25.03
C ILE A 86 2.08 -17.04 -24.10
N PHE A 87 0.94 -16.55 -24.61
CA PHE A 87 -0.29 -16.43 -23.83
C PHE A 87 -0.77 -17.80 -23.31
N GLN A 88 -0.80 -18.83 -24.16
CA GLN A 88 -1.18 -20.19 -23.75
C GLN A 88 -0.25 -20.76 -22.67
N ILE A 89 1.07 -20.59 -22.85
CA ILE A 89 2.07 -21.04 -21.86
C ILE A 89 1.88 -20.29 -20.54
N SER A 90 1.71 -18.98 -20.58
CA SER A 90 1.50 -18.17 -19.38
C SER A 90 0.22 -18.56 -18.65
N MET A 91 -0.87 -18.81 -19.37
CA MET A 91 -2.12 -19.27 -18.80
C MET A 91 -1.96 -20.60 -18.05
N THR A 92 -1.22 -21.56 -18.65
CA THR A 92 -0.92 -22.83 -17.99
C THR A 92 -0.04 -22.64 -16.75
N CYS A 93 0.99 -21.80 -16.83
CA CYS A 93 1.84 -21.48 -15.68
C CYS A 93 1.02 -20.87 -14.54
N PHE A 94 0.16 -19.89 -14.84
CA PHE A 94 -0.68 -19.24 -13.84
C PHE A 94 -1.76 -20.16 -13.27
N LEU A 95 -2.30 -21.06 -14.06
CA LEU A 95 -3.22 -22.08 -13.59
C LEU A 95 -2.52 -22.97 -12.54
N VAL A 96 -1.31 -23.46 -12.84
CA VAL A 96 -0.55 -24.30 -11.91
C VAL A 96 -0.15 -23.50 -10.66
N THR A 97 0.47 -22.34 -10.81
CA THR A 97 0.93 -21.54 -9.65
C THR A 97 -0.24 -21.02 -8.82
N GLY A 98 -1.33 -20.60 -9.46
CA GLY A 98 -2.54 -20.12 -8.77
C GLY A 98 -3.25 -21.22 -8.00
N THR A 99 -3.42 -22.40 -8.61
CA THR A 99 -4.01 -23.55 -7.92
C THR A 99 -3.13 -24.02 -6.76
N THR A 100 -1.82 -24.14 -6.98
CA THR A 100 -0.88 -24.55 -5.92
C THR A 100 -0.88 -23.53 -4.77
N GLY A 101 -0.79 -22.23 -5.05
CA GLY A 101 -0.84 -21.18 -4.03
C GLY A 101 -2.15 -21.17 -3.26
N SER A 102 -3.28 -21.34 -3.96
CA SER A 102 -4.61 -21.43 -3.33
C SER A 102 -4.71 -22.66 -2.41
N LEU A 103 -4.23 -23.83 -2.84
CA LEU A 103 -4.23 -25.06 -2.04
C LEU A 103 -3.29 -24.94 -0.83
N ILE A 104 -2.12 -24.32 -0.98
CA ILE A 104 -1.20 -24.06 0.14
C ILE A 104 -1.88 -23.19 1.19
N MET A 105 -2.58 -22.10 0.79
CA MET A 105 -3.33 -21.27 1.74
C MET A 105 -4.48 -22.04 2.37
N LEU A 106 -5.24 -22.81 1.59
CA LEU A 106 -6.41 -23.54 2.07
C LEU A 106 -6.03 -24.59 3.12
N PHE A 107 -5.14 -25.50 2.76
CA PHE A 107 -4.73 -26.62 3.65
C PHE A 107 -3.73 -26.17 4.72
N GLY A 108 -2.91 -25.15 4.43
CA GLY A 108 -1.97 -24.56 5.36
C GLY A 108 -2.57 -23.52 6.30
N SER A 109 -3.86 -23.18 6.19
CA SER A 109 -4.50 -22.07 6.88
C SER A 109 -4.32 -22.09 8.40
N LYS A 110 -4.52 -23.25 9.04
CA LYS A 110 -4.32 -23.42 10.50
C LYS A 110 -2.86 -23.21 10.90
N PHE A 111 -1.93 -23.77 10.14
CA PHE A 111 -0.50 -23.62 10.38
C PHE A 111 -0.03 -22.19 10.17
N LEU A 112 -0.46 -21.55 9.07
CA LEU A 112 -0.07 -20.18 8.73
C LEU A 112 -0.64 -19.16 9.73
N ALA A 113 -1.92 -19.27 10.06
CA ALA A 113 -2.55 -18.35 11.00
C ALA A 113 -2.10 -18.60 12.45
N GLY A 114 -2.14 -19.84 12.92
CA GLY A 114 -1.84 -20.19 14.32
C GLY A 114 -0.34 -20.22 14.61
N THR A 115 0.40 -21.11 13.93
CA THR A 115 1.81 -21.35 14.28
C THR A 115 2.76 -20.27 13.76
N VAL A 116 2.57 -19.80 12.51
CA VAL A 116 3.48 -18.82 11.91
C VAL A 116 3.17 -17.41 12.41
N CYS A 117 1.90 -17.02 12.41
CA CYS A 117 1.49 -15.64 12.73
C CYS A 117 1.06 -15.46 14.19
N GLY A 118 0.89 -16.54 14.97
CA GLY A 118 0.42 -16.45 16.36
C GLY A 118 -1.02 -15.92 16.47
N ASN A 119 -1.85 -16.10 15.42
CA ASN A 119 -3.21 -15.55 15.36
C ASN A 119 -4.22 -16.60 14.87
N PRO A 120 -4.60 -17.58 15.73
CA PRO A 120 -5.47 -18.68 15.31
C PRO A 120 -6.87 -18.22 14.85
N GLY A 121 -7.41 -17.12 15.38
CA GLY A 121 -8.71 -16.58 14.98
C GLY A 121 -8.77 -16.08 13.51
N ALA A 122 -7.62 -15.81 12.91
CA ALA A 122 -7.54 -15.43 11.49
C ALA A 122 -7.72 -16.61 10.53
N PHE A 123 -7.77 -17.87 11.01
CA PHE A 123 -7.90 -19.09 10.23
C PHE A 123 -9.04 -19.04 9.21
N LEU A 124 -10.24 -18.62 9.64
CA LEU A 124 -11.41 -18.52 8.77
C LEU A 124 -11.20 -17.51 7.63
N SER A 125 -10.61 -16.36 7.95
CA SER A 125 -10.26 -15.33 6.97
C SER A 125 -9.23 -15.83 5.94
N VAL A 126 -8.25 -16.63 6.36
CA VAL A 126 -7.25 -17.23 5.44
C VAL A 126 -7.90 -18.24 4.49
N ILE A 127 -8.82 -19.11 4.99
CA ILE A 127 -9.57 -20.05 4.14
C ILE A 127 -10.37 -19.31 3.08
N VAL A 128 -11.16 -18.31 3.48
CA VAL A 128 -12.02 -17.55 2.57
C VAL A 128 -11.21 -16.78 1.52
N LEU A 129 -10.00 -16.33 1.87
CA LEU A 129 -9.11 -15.63 0.94
C LEU A 129 -8.37 -16.57 -0.02
N SER A 130 -8.24 -17.84 0.31
CA SER A 130 -7.40 -18.78 -0.46
C SER A 130 -7.75 -18.86 -1.96
N PRO A 131 -9.04 -18.85 -2.42
CA PRO A 131 -9.35 -18.86 -3.85
C PRO A 131 -8.95 -17.58 -4.60
N ALA A 132 -8.78 -16.47 -3.88
CA ALA A 132 -8.37 -15.21 -4.48
C ALA A 132 -6.99 -15.29 -5.16
N VAL A 133 -6.07 -16.12 -4.65
CA VAL A 133 -4.76 -16.38 -5.28
C VAL A 133 -4.95 -16.93 -6.69
N PHE A 134 -5.84 -17.90 -6.87
CA PHE A 134 -6.15 -18.47 -8.18
C PHE A 134 -6.73 -17.42 -9.13
N PHE A 135 -7.75 -16.67 -8.70
CA PHE A 135 -8.39 -15.65 -9.54
C PHE A 135 -7.42 -14.56 -9.97
N LEU A 136 -6.55 -14.12 -9.06
CA LEU A 136 -5.54 -13.10 -9.37
C LEU A 136 -4.45 -13.62 -10.31
N CYS A 137 -4.01 -14.87 -10.16
CA CYS A 137 -3.09 -15.49 -11.12
C CYS A 137 -3.67 -15.48 -12.53
N MET A 138 -4.92 -15.92 -12.67
CA MET A 138 -5.60 -15.94 -13.97
C MET A 138 -5.76 -14.53 -14.55
N THR A 139 -6.18 -13.57 -13.73
CA THR A 139 -6.28 -12.15 -14.13
C THR A 139 -4.93 -11.60 -14.62
N SER A 140 -3.84 -11.98 -13.94
CA SER A 140 -2.48 -11.52 -14.24
C SER A 140 -1.97 -12.03 -15.59
N ALA A 141 -2.39 -13.22 -16.02
CA ALA A 141 -2.10 -13.74 -17.37
C ALA A 141 -2.65 -12.81 -18.45
N TYR A 142 -3.92 -12.43 -18.33
CA TYR A 142 -4.55 -11.50 -19.26
C TYR A 142 -3.94 -10.10 -19.19
N ARG A 143 -3.66 -9.60 -17.98
CA ARG A 143 -3.03 -8.27 -17.80
C ARG A 143 -1.67 -8.20 -18.47
N GLY A 144 -0.78 -9.18 -18.22
CA GLY A 144 0.52 -9.26 -18.87
C GLY A 144 0.42 -9.33 -20.39
N TYR A 145 -0.52 -10.12 -20.91
CA TYR A 145 -0.78 -10.23 -22.33
C TYR A 145 -1.20 -8.91 -22.97
N TYR A 146 -2.24 -8.24 -22.44
CA TYR A 146 -2.71 -6.96 -22.96
C TYR A 146 -1.67 -5.84 -22.83
N GLN A 147 -0.88 -5.82 -21.76
CA GLN A 147 0.23 -4.89 -21.61
C GLN A 147 1.30 -5.11 -22.70
N GLY A 148 1.61 -6.37 -23.01
CA GLY A 148 2.51 -6.73 -24.11
C GLY A 148 1.99 -6.30 -25.49
N LEU A 149 0.68 -6.35 -25.71
CA LEU A 149 0.01 -5.83 -26.90
C LEU A 149 -0.08 -4.29 -26.97
N ARG A 150 0.50 -3.57 -25.99
CA ARG A 150 0.42 -2.12 -25.81
C ARG A 150 -1.02 -1.60 -25.68
N ASN A 151 -1.91 -2.39 -25.08
CA ASN A 151 -3.27 -2.01 -24.76
C ASN A 151 -3.46 -2.04 -23.23
N MET A 152 -3.25 -0.90 -22.57
CA MET A 152 -3.30 -0.79 -21.11
C MET A 152 -4.73 -0.64 -20.58
N TYR A 153 -5.70 -0.36 -21.44
CA TYR A 153 -7.08 -0.05 -21.04
C TYR A 153 -7.79 -1.19 -20.30
N PRO A 154 -7.77 -2.46 -20.79
CA PRO A 154 -8.41 -3.56 -20.06
C PRO A 154 -7.81 -3.78 -18.68
N THR A 155 -6.49 -3.64 -18.54
CA THR A 155 -5.79 -3.76 -17.26
C THR A 155 -6.25 -2.68 -16.27
N ALA A 156 -6.29 -1.42 -16.69
CA ALA A 156 -6.72 -0.31 -15.85
C ALA A 156 -8.17 -0.46 -15.39
N VAL A 157 -9.07 -0.81 -16.32
CA VAL A 157 -10.50 -1.00 -16.01
C VAL A 157 -10.71 -2.18 -15.08
N SER A 158 -10.00 -3.31 -15.27
CA SER A 158 -10.12 -4.46 -14.37
C SER A 158 -9.73 -4.13 -12.93
N GLN A 159 -8.67 -3.32 -12.73
CA GLN A 159 -8.23 -2.89 -11.40
C GLN A 159 -9.26 -1.97 -10.72
N ILE A 160 -9.88 -1.06 -11.48
CA ILE A 160 -10.93 -0.18 -10.96
C ILE A 160 -12.17 -0.99 -10.59
N ILE A 161 -12.59 -1.94 -11.45
CA ILE A 161 -13.72 -2.84 -11.17
C ILE A 161 -13.47 -3.63 -9.89
N GLU A 162 -12.30 -4.24 -9.74
CA GLU A 162 -11.94 -4.96 -8.50
C GLU A 162 -12.03 -4.04 -7.28
N ALA A 163 -11.51 -2.82 -7.36
CA ALA A 163 -11.55 -1.88 -6.24
C ALA A 163 -12.98 -1.47 -5.88
N VAL A 164 -13.83 -1.17 -6.87
CA VAL A 164 -15.23 -0.78 -6.65
C VAL A 164 -16.04 -1.95 -6.10
N VAL A 165 -15.91 -3.14 -6.68
CA VAL A 165 -16.62 -4.35 -6.23
C VAL A 165 -16.20 -4.71 -4.80
N LYS A 166 -14.89 -4.58 -4.46
CA LYS A 166 -14.40 -4.80 -3.10
C LYS A 166 -15.09 -3.87 -2.09
N VAL A 167 -15.20 -2.58 -2.41
CA VAL A 167 -15.89 -1.62 -1.54
C VAL A 167 -17.38 -1.98 -1.41
N ALA A 168 -18.06 -2.14 -2.55
CA ALA A 168 -19.51 -2.38 -2.56
C ALA A 168 -19.87 -3.70 -1.86
N ILE A 169 -19.32 -4.81 -2.31
CA ILE A 169 -19.67 -6.14 -1.78
C ILE A 169 -19.01 -6.36 -0.41
N GLY A 170 -17.73 -5.96 -0.24
CA GLY A 170 -17.01 -6.18 1.01
C GLY A 170 -17.66 -5.46 2.19
N LEU A 171 -17.99 -4.16 2.06
CA LEU A 171 -18.66 -3.43 3.13
C LEU A 171 -20.08 -3.94 3.36
N THR A 172 -20.85 -4.22 2.30
CA THR A 172 -22.22 -4.74 2.44
C THR A 172 -22.24 -6.07 3.16
N LEU A 173 -21.40 -7.04 2.75
CA LEU A 173 -21.30 -8.33 3.44
C LEU A 173 -20.88 -8.17 4.90
N THR A 174 -19.88 -7.32 5.15
CA THR A 174 -19.42 -7.07 6.52
C THR A 174 -20.53 -6.48 7.38
N ILE A 175 -21.23 -5.45 6.90
CA ILE A 175 -22.34 -4.81 7.64
C ILE A 175 -23.45 -5.82 7.92
N VAL A 176 -23.86 -6.60 6.92
CA VAL A 176 -24.94 -7.59 7.04
C VAL A 176 -24.53 -8.68 8.06
N VAL A 177 -23.35 -9.26 7.89
CA VAL A 177 -22.87 -10.34 8.77
C VAL A 177 -22.66 -9.84 10.19
N THR A 178 -22.09 -8.64 10.39
CA THR A 178 -21.89 -8.10 11.73
C THR A 178 -23.24 -7.80 12.41
N LYS A 179 -24.18 -7.14 11.74
CA LYS A 179 -25.48 -6.83 12.32
C LYS A 179 -26.31 -8.06 12.63
N LEU A 180 -26.44 -9.00 11.69
CA LEU A 180 -27.16 -10.25 11.90
C LEU A 180 -26.48 -11.11 12.97
N GLY A 181 -25.14 -11.17 12.94
CA GLY A 181 -24.39 -11.95 13.86
C GLY A 181 -24.51 -11.45 15.30
N VAL A 182 -24.40 -10.13 15.52
CA VAL A 182 -24.57 -9.53 16.85
C VAL A 182 -26.01 -9.79 17.37
N SER A 183 -27.03 -9.59 16.54
CA SER A 183 -28.43 -9.82 16.98
C SER A 183 -28.73 -11.29 17.27
N GLU A 184 -28.27 -12.21 16.42
CA GLU A 184 -28.50 -13.64 16.60
C GLU A 184 -27.71 -14.21 17.80
N TYR A 185 -26.48 -13.77 17.97
CA TYR A 185 -25.64 -14.18 19.09
C TYR A 185 -26.19 -13.68 20.44
N ALA A 186 -26.69 -12.45 20.49
CA ALA A 186 -27.36 -11.91 21.68
C ALA A 186 -28.59 -12.72 22.08
N GLU A 187 -29.38 -13.25 21.12
CA GLU A 187 -30.59 -14.00 21.38
C GLU A 187 -30.33 -15.50 21.66
N THR A 188 -29.39 -16.12 20.95
CA THR A 188 -29.26 -17.58 20.91
C THR A 188 -27.89 -18.10 21.40
N GLY A 189 -26.89 -17.24 21.56
CA GLY A 189 -25.50 -17.63 21.81
C GLY A 189 -24.84 -18.39 20.63
N LYS A 190 -25.49 -18.39 19.45
CA LYS A 190 -25.04 -19.10 18.24
C LYS A 190 -25.06 -18.17 17.05
N PHE A 191 -24.33 -18.52 16.00
CA PHE A 191 -24.38 -17.84 14.71
C PHE A 191 -24.75 -18.84 13.61
N LEU A 192 -25.82 -18.57 12.85
CA LEU A 192 -26.41 -19.47 11.85
C LEU A 192 -26.63 -20.92 12.41
N GLY A 193 -27.05 -21.02 13.66
CA GLY A 193 -27.27 -22.29 14.33
C GLY A 193 -25.99 -23.06 14.72
N ILE A 194 -24.81 -22.51 14.42
CA ILE A 194 -23.52 -23.11 14.78
C ILE A 194 -23.07 -22.53 16.12
N ASP A 195 -22.79 -23.42 17.06
CA ASP A 195 -22.13 -23.05 18.32
C ASP A 195 -20.67 -22.72 18.00
N LEU A 196 -20.29 -21.46 18.19
CA LEU A 196 -18.93 -20.99 17.88
C LEU A 196 -17.87 -21.53 18.83
N GLY A 197 -18.28 -22.30 19.85
CA GLY A 197 -17.36 -22.82 20.87
C GLY A 197 -16.72 -21.71 21.73
N LEU A 198 -17.20 -20.49 21.58
CA LEU A 198 -16.72 -19.27 22.25
C LEU A 198 -17.56 -18.96 23.49
N SER A 199 -18.07 -19.99 24.18
CA SER A 199 -18.84 -19.87 25.43
C SER A 199 -17.96 -19.44 26.59
N ALA A 200 -17.11 -18.43 26.41
CA ALA A 200 -16.52 -17.73 27.53
C ALA A 200 -17.58 -16.77 28.09
N GLU A 201 -18.09 -17.08 29.28
CA GLU A 201 -18.94 -16.17 30.04
C GLU A 201 -18.25 -14.80 30.11
N GLY A 202 -18.82 -13.77 29.49
CA GLY A 202 -18.31 -12.39 29.53
C GLY A 202 -17.72 -11.80 28.25
N LEU A 203 -17.63 -12.54 27.12
CA LEU A 203 -17.25 -11.97 25.83
C LEU A 203 -18.31 -10.97 25.33
N SER A 204 -17.86 -9.81 24.85
CA SER A 204 -18.77 -8.91 24.15
C SER A 204 -19.26 -9.57 22.86
N GLU A 205 -20.51 -9.30 22.47
CA GLU A 205 -21.14 -9.83 21.24
C GLU A 205 -20.29 -9.51 20.00
N GLU A 206 -19.67 -8.32 19.97
CA GLU A 206 -18.77 -7.90 18.88
C GLU A 206 -17.50 -8.77 18.82
N SER A 207 -16.88 -9.09 19.96
CA SER A 207 -15.67 -9.93 20.01
C SER A 207 -15.95 -11.37 19.56
N ALA A 208 -17.09 -11.94 19.97
CA ALA A 208 -17.50 -13.29 19.57
C ALA A 208 -17.66 -13.41 18.04
N ILE A 209 -18.10 -12.35 17.38
CA ILE A 209 -18.37 -12.35 15.93
C ILE A 209 -17.19 -11.82 15.11
N ALA A 210 -16.18 -11.21 15.73
CA ALA A 210 -15.05 -10.60 15.06
C ALA A 210 -14.34 -11.50 14.00
N PRO A 211 -14.09 -12.81 14.25
CA PRO A 211 -13.48 -13.68 13.23
C PRO A 211 -14.36 -13.86 11.99
N ILE A 212 -15.69 -13.92 12.17
CA ILE A 212 -16.65 -14.11 11.08
C ILE A 212 -16.86 -12.80 10.32
N ALA A 213 -16.94 -11.67 11.02
CA ALA A 213 -17.01 -10.34 10.41
C ALA A 213 -15.77 -10.06 9.54
N ALA A 214 -14.58 -10.43 10.02
CA ALA A 214 -13.34 -10.37 9.26
C ALA A 214 -13.39 -11.27 8.01
N ALA A 215 -13.89 -12.50 8.15
CA ALA A 215 -14.05 -13.42 7.01
C ALA A 215 -15.05 -12.89 5.98
N ALA A 216 -16.14 -12.22 6.39
CA ALA A 216 -17.09 -11.57 5.50
C ALA A 216 -16.44 -10.42 4.71
N ALA A 217 -15.61 -9.59 5.36
CA ALA A 217 -14.84 -8.56 4.69
C ALA A 217 -13.88 -9.14 3.64
N ILE A 218 -13.20 -10.24 4.00
CA ILE A 218 -12.31 -11.00 3.12
C ILE A 218 -13.06 -11.65 1.96
N ALA A 219 -14.29 -12.15 2.18
CA ALA A 219 -15.13 -12.68 1.11
C ALA A 219 -15.39 -11.61 0.02
N GLY A 220 -15.59 -10.35 0.42
CA GLY A 220 -15.68 -9.24 -0.52
C GLY A 220 -14.42 -9.05 -1.36
N VAL A 221 -13.24 -9.25 -0.78
CA VAL A 221 -11.95 -9.23 -1.51
C VAL A 221 -11.90 -10.39 -2.51
N MET A 222 -12.23 -11.61 -2.09
CA MET A 222 -12.24 -12.79 -2.95
C MET A 222 -13.21 -12.63 -4.12
N ILE A 223 -14.44 -12.17 -3.87
CA ILE A 223 -15.44 -11.94 -4.92
C ILE A 223 -14.96 -10.85 -5.89
N SER A 224 -14.33 -9.78 -5.39
CA SER A 224 -13.81 -8.72 -6.25
C SER A 224 -12.75 -9.22 -7.24
N THR A 225 -11.86 -10.12 -6.79
CA THR A 225 -10.83 -10.73 -7.66
C THR A 225 -11.45 -11.67 -8.68
N MET A 226 -12.50 -12.43 -8.30
CA MET A 226 -13.26 -13.25 -9.21
C MET A 226 -13.94 -12.41 -10.31
N VAL A 227 -14.58 -11.31 -9.95
CA VAL A 227 -15.22 -10.38 -10.91
C VAL A 227 -14.18 -9.75 -11.84
N GLY A 228 -13.00 -9.39 -11.32
CA GLY A 228 -11.87 -8.91 -12.12
C GLY A 228 -11.41 -9.93 -13.15
N MET A 229 -11.29 -11.19 -12.76
CA MET A 229 -10.96 -12.30 -13.67
C MET A 229 -12.04 -12.48 -14.75
N LEU A 230 -13.30 -12.53 -14.36
CA LEU A 230 -14.42 -12.66 -15.29
C LEU A 230 -14.46 -11.52 -16.31
N TYR A 231 -14.25 -10.28 -15.87
CA TYR A 231 -14.14 -9.12 -16.77
C TYR A 231 -13.02 -9.29 -17.79
N MET A 232 -11.83 -9.72 -17.37
CA MET A 232 -10.70 -9.92 -18.27
C MET A 232 -10.95 -11.05 -19.26
N MET A 233 -11.51 -12.17 -18.81
CA MET A 233 -11.89 -13.30 -19.65
C MET A 233 -12.95 -12.91 -20.69
N LEU A 234 -14.01 -12.21 -20.29
CA LEU A 234 -15.05 -11.70 -21.18
C LEU A 234 -14.50 -10.67 -22.16
N SER A 235 -13.66 -9.75 -21.69
CA SER A 235 -12.99 -8.76 -22.54
C SER A 235 -12.14 -9.44 -23.63
N TYR A 236 -11.40 -10.49 -23.27
CA TYR A 236 -10.63 -11.26 -24.24
C TYR A 236 -11.53 -12.02 -25.22
N ARG A 237 -12.62 -12.64 -24.74
CA ARG A 237 -13.55 -13.39 -25.60
C ARG A 237 -14.29 -12.51 -26.60
N PHE A 238 -14.72 -11.29 -26.20
CA PHE A 238 -15.53 -10.41 -27.05
C PHE A 238 -14.68 -9.44 -27.90
N LYS A 239 -13.55 -8.95 -27.38
CA LYS A 239 -12.70 -7.97 -28.09
C LYS A 239 -11.48 -8.59 -28.75
N GLY A 240 -11.11 -9.82 -28.36
CA GLY A 240 -9.94 -10.52 -28.88
C GLY A 240 -8.61 -9.86 -28.52
N ASP A 241 -7.58 -10.27 -29.23
CA ASP A 241 -6.20 -9.78 -29.10
C ASP A 241 -5.84 -8.72 -30.18
N GLY A 242 -6.74 -8.50 -31.14
CA GLY A 242 -6.51 -7.58 -32.26
C GLY A 242 -5.55 -8.12 -33.33
N ILE A 243 -5.13 -9.39 -33.24
CA ILE A 243 -4.31 -10.06 -34.24
C ILE A 243 -5.23 -10.71 -35.28
N SER A 244 -5.14 -10.28 -36.51
CA SER A 244 -5.96 -10.80 -37.61
C SER A 244 -5.52 -12.19 -38.07
N GLN A 245 -6.42 -12.92 -38.71
CA GLN A 245 -6.11 -14.26 -39.28
C GLN A 245 -5.02 -14.20 -40.36
N PRO A 246 -5.00 -13.19 -41.31
CA PRO A 246 -3.91 -13.04 -42.26
C PRO A 246 -2.54 -12.85 -41.58
N GLU A 247 -2.46 -11.97 -40.57
CA GLU A 247 -1.20 -11.75 -39.82
C GLU A 247 -0.68 -13.05 -39.13
N LEU A 248 -1.58 -13.90 -38.70
CA LEU A 248 -1.20 -15.21 -38.15
C LEU A 248 -0.72 -16.18 -39.22
N TYR A 249 -1.33 -16.13 -40.42
CA TYR A 249 -0.97 -17.04 -41.50
C TYR A 249 0.42 -16.70 -42.03
N ASP A 250 0.72 -15.42 -42.22
CA ASP A 250 1.99 -14.91 -42.72
C ASP A 250 3.13 -14.95 -41.68
N ALA A 251 2.80 -15.18 -40.41
CA ALA A 251 3.78 -15.19 -39.35
C ALA A 251 4.72 -16.41 -39.45
N PRO A 252 6.01 -16.25 -39.09
CA PRO A 252 6.98 -17.33 -39.04
C PRO A 252 6.52 -18.50 -38.16
N GLU A 253 7.10 -19.67 -38.39
CA GLU A 253 6.84 -20.84 -37.55
C GLU A 253 7.09 -20.52 -36.06
N ALA A 254 6.18 -21.02 -35.23
CA ALA A 254 6.23 -20.73 -33.81
C ALA A 254 7.40 -21.45 -33.12
N THR A 255 8.10 -20.72 -32.27
CA THR A 255 9.20 -21.24 -31.43
C THR A 255 8.69 -22.36 -30.52
N SER A 256 9.55 -23.33 -30.20
CA SER A 256 9.18 -24.46 -29.34
C SER A 256 8.68 -23.97 -27.96
N ARG A 257 7.63 -24.61 -27.45
CA ARG A 257 7.05 -24.29 -26.13
C ARG A 257 8.09 -24.32 -25.01
N LYS A 258 9.01 -25.28 -25.05
CA LYS A 258 10.08 -25.44 -24.05
C LYS A 258 11.02 -24.24 -24.02
N LYS A 259 11.40 -23.70 -25.19
CA LYS A 259 12.27 -22.51 -25.30
C LYS A 259 11.57 -21.26 -24.77
N LEU A 260 10.29 -21.05 -25.15
CA LEU A 260 9.50 -19.92 -24.66
C LEU A 260 9.27 -19.98 -23.16
N LEU A 261 8.95 -21.16 -22.60
CA LEU A 261 8.80 -21.37 -21.16
C LEU A 261 10.11 -21.07 -20.40
N LYS A 262 11.25 -21.58 -20.90
CA LYS A 262 12.56 -21.31 -20.30
C LYS A 262 12.84 -19.80 -20.26
N THR A 263 12.59 -19.08 -21.36
CA THR A 263 12.79 -17.62 -21.42
C THR A 263 11.86 -16.90 -20.45
N LEU A 264 10.58 -17.30 -20.38
CA LEU A 264 9.59 -16.73 -19.46
C LEU A 264 10.06 -16.87 -18.01
N VAL A 265 10.47 -18.08 -17.60
CA VAL A 265 10.95 -18.34 -16.23
C VAL A 265 12.22 -17.56 -15.92
N MET A 266 13.19 -17.49 -16.85
CA MET A 266 14.42 -16.73 -16.67
C MET A 266 14.18 -15.23 -16.45
N ILE A 267 13.15 -14.65 -17.07
CA ILE A 267 12.78 -13.25 -16.87
C ILE A 267 11.95 -13.07 -15.59
N ALA A 268 10.99 -13.99 -15.35
CA ALA A 268 10.04 -13.88 -14.25
C ALA A 268 10.68 -14.04 -12.87
N VAL A 269 11.58 -15.01 -12.68
CA VAL A 269 12.15 -15.36 -11.38
C VAL A 269 12.90 -14.19 -10.72
N PRO A 270 13.84 -13.48 -11.40
CA PRO A 270 14.51 -12.34 -10.80
C PRO A 270 13.56 -11.22 -10.39
N VAL A 271 12.52 -10.96 -11.20
CA VAL A 271 11.51 -9.93 -10.90
C VAL A 271 10.64 -10.35 -9.69
N CYS A 272 10.24 -11.63 -9.61
CA CYS A 272 9.53 -12.16 -8.45
C CYS A 272 10.37 -11.99 -7.17
N LEU A 273 11.64 -12.38 -7.19
CA LEU A 273 12.52 -12.28 -6.03
C LEU A 273 12.72 -10.84 -5.56
N ALA A 274 12.88 -9.91 -6.50
CA ALA A 274 13.02 -8.49 -6.19
C ALA A 274 11.77 -7.90 -5.53
N THR A 275 10.57 -8.27 -5.99
CA THR A 275 9.30 -7.79 -5.42
C THR A 275 8.90 -8.51 -4.14
N LEU A 276 9.26 -9.79 -3.98
CA LEU A 276 9.05 -10.53 -2.73
C LEU A 276 9.80 -9.90 -1.56
N SER A 277 11.02 -9.40 -1.77
CA SER A 277 11.81 -8.80 -0.70
C SER A 277 11.11 -7.58 -0.04
N THR A 278 10.31 -6.84 -0.79
CA THR A 278 9.53 -5.71 -0.25
C THR A 278 8.34 -6.17 0.59
N ASN A 279 7.71 -7.31 0.26
CA ASN A 279 6.54 -7.83 0.97
C ASN A 279 6.91 -8.70 2.18
N ILE A 280 8.09 -9.31 2.16
CA ILE A 280 8.64 -10.03 3.33
C ILE A 280 8.75 -9.11 4.54
N THR A 281 9.06 -7.83 4.35
CA THR A 281 9.11 -6.84 5.45
C THR A 281 7.77 -6.73 6.19
N ASN A 282 6.64 -6.74 5.48
CA ASN A 282 5.32 -6.69 6.10
C ASN A 282 4.99 -7.98 6.88
N LEU A 283 5.42 -9.14 6.34
CA LEU A 283 5.25 -10.42 7.04
C LEU A 283 6.13 -10.49 8.30
N ILE A 284 7.37 -10.00 8.23
CA ILE A 284 8.26 -9.89 9.38
C ILE A 284 7.62 -8.99 10.45
N ASP A 285 7.01 -7.87 10.07
CA ASP A 285 6.30 -7.00 11.01
C ASP A 285 5.18 -7.76 11.72
N LEU A 286 4.29 -8.42 10.98
CA LEU A 286 3.19 -9.18 11.56
C LEU A 286 3.72 -10.21 12.56
N VAL A 287 4.63 -11.08 12.11
CA VAL A 287 5.14 -12.19 12.92
C VAL A 287 5.92 -11.68 14.14
N SER A 288 6.77 -10.67 13.95
CA SER A 288 7.56 -10.12 15.06
C SER A 288 6.68 -9.40 16.08
N LEU A 289 5.73 -8.58 15.64
CA LEU A 289 4.86 -7.84 16.55
C LEU A 289 3.96 -8.79 17.34
N MET A 290 3.29 -9.74 16.69
CA MET A 290 2.40 -10.69 17.35
C MET A 290 3.13 -11.51 18.41
N ASN A 291 4.24 -12.17 18.02
CA ASN A 291 4.99 -13.03 18.93
C ASN A 291 5.66 -12.25 20.09
N ARG A 292 6.10 -11.01 19.83
CA ARG A 292 6.76 -10.20 20.88
C ARG A 292 5.75 -9.54 21.83
N MET A 293 4.58 -9.18 21.36
CA MET A 293 3.47 -8.75 22.24
C MET A 293 2.98 -9.90 23.12
N GLU A 294 2.81 -11.11 22.54
CA GLU A 294 2.47 -12.29 23.34
C GLU A 294 3.52 -12.56 24.42
N TYR A 295 4.81 -12.45 24.07
CA TYR A 295 5.89 -12.58 25.05
C TYR A 295 5.83 -11.50 26.14
N ALA A 296 5.57 -10.25 25.79
CA ALA A 296 5.44 -9.15 26.76
C ALA A 296 4.29 -9.41 27.77
N ILE A 297 3.14 -9.89 27.28
CA ILE A 297 1.98 -10.25 28.12
C ILE A 297 2.30 -11.42 29.03
N ARG A 298 3.00 -12.45 28.53
CA ARG A 298 3.44 -13.58 29.36
C ARG A 298 4.44 -13.17 30.44
N LEU A 299 5.27 -12.16 30.16
CA LEU A 299 6.27 -11.66 31.11
C LEU A 299 5.62 -10.87 32.25
N ASP A 300 4.76 -9.92 31.92
CA ASP A 300 4.04 -9.08 32.89
C ASP A 300 2.74 -8.55 32.27
N HIS A 301 1.66 -9.32 32.43
CA HIS A 301 0.34 -8.93 31.93
C HIS A 301 -0.28 -7.77 32.72
N PHE A 302 0.08 -7.60 34.01
CA PHE A 302 -0.47 -6.50 34.83
C PHE A 302 -0.04 -5.15 34.28
N THR A 303 1.24 -4.95 33.98
CA THR A 303 1.74 -3.71 33.38
C THR A 303 1.08 -3.43 32.02
N VAL A 304 0.84 -4.46 31.18
CA VAL A 304 0.15 -4.28 29.90
C VAL A 304 -1.31 -3.88 30.10
N LEU A 305 -2.02 -4.53 31.04
CA LEU A 305 -3.43 -4.20 31.34
C LEU A 305 -3.57 -2.78 31.93
N GLU A 306 -2.69 -2.39 32.84
CA GLU A 306 -2.66 -1.05 33.45
C GLU A 306 -2.44 0.03 32.38
N MET A 307 -1.54 -0.22 31.41
CA MET A 307 -1.25 0.72 30.33
C MET A 307 -2.46 1.03 29.43
N TYR A 308 -3.37 0.08 29.29
CA TYR A 308 -4.58 0.20 28.47
C TYR A 308 -5.86 0.07 29.29
N GLU A 309 -5.82 0.44 30.57
CA GLU A 309 -6.97 0.36 31.46
C GLU A 309 -8.18 1.09 30.88
N GLY A 310 -9.31 0.41 30.83
CA GLY A 310 -10.56 0.95 30.28
C GLY A 310 -10.62 1.09 28.76
N LEU A 311 -9.54 0.76 28.02
CA LEU A 311 -9.50 0.87 26.56
C LEU A 311 -9.78 -0.46 25.84
N PHE A 312 -9.61 -1.59 26.50
CA PHE A 312 -9.94 -2.89 25.92
C PHE A 312 -11.46 -3.15 25.94
N PRO A 313 -11.98 -3.86 24.91
CA PRO A 313 -13.36 -4.35 24.92
C PRO A 313 -13.62 -5.24 26.14
N ALA A 314 -14.85 -5.19 26.65
CA ALA A 314 -15.25 -6.07 27.75
C ALA A 314 -15.13 -7.55 27.36
N GLY A 315 -14.50 -8.36 28.21
CA GLY A 315 -14.32 -9.79 27.99
C GLY A 315 -13.17 -10.16 27.03
N LEU A 316 -12.35 -9.22 26.59
CA LEU A 316 -11.18 -9.55 25.76
C LEU A 316 -10.20 -10.42 26.56
N GLU A 317 -9.96 -11.65 26.10
CA GLU A 317 -9.02 -12.57 26.72
C GLU A 317 -7.57 -12.12 26.52
N LEU A 318 -6.68 -12.48 27.46
CA LEU A 318 -5.25 -12.14 27.36
C LEU A 318 -4.61 -12.59 26.04
N GLU A 319 -5.03 -13.74 25.53
CA GLU A 319 -4.55 -14.28 24.25
C GLU A 319 -5.04 -13.46 23.02
N GLY A 320 -6.16 -12.74 23.16
CA GLY A 320 -6.71 -11.84 22.12
C GLY A 320 -6.04 -10.47 22.05
N ILE A 321 -5.37 -10.03 23.12
CA ILE A 321 -4.75 -8.68 23.20
C ILE A 321 -3.76 -8.43 22.07
N PRO A 322 -2.82 -9.34 21.71
CA PRO A 322 -1.89 -9.10 20.60
C PRO A 322 -2.60 -8.85 19.28
N ASN A 323 -3.65 -9.63 18.98
CA ASN A 323 -4.44 -9.45 17.77
C ASN A 323 -5.19 -8.11 17.76
N TYR A 324 -5.80 -7.74 18.87
CA TYR A 324 -6.51 -6.48 19.02
C TYR A 324 -5.58 -5.28 18.81
N LEU A 325 -4.46 -5.22 19.51
CA LEU A 325 -3.46 -4.15 19.38
C LEU A 325 -2.87 -4.09 17.96
N TYR A 326 -2.56 -5.24 17.37
CA TYR A 326 -2.12 -5.30 15.98
C TYR A 326 -3.18 -4.81 15.00
N GLY A 327 -4.44 -5.15 15.24
CA GLY A 327 -5.58 -4.68 14.45
C GLY A 327 -5.74 -3.16 14.52
N VAL A 328 -5.68 -2.58 15.72
CA VAL A 328 -5.69 -1.12 15.92
C VAL A 328 -4.52 -0.45 15.18
N TYR A 329 -3.30 -0.96 15.38
CA TYR A 329 -2.10 -0.45 14.71
C TYR A 329 -2.21 -0.49 13.18
N SER A 330 -2.62 -1.63 12.62
CA SER A 330 -2.68 -1.83 11.17
C SER A 330 -3.92 -1.19 10.53
N GLY A 331 -5.02 -1.06 11.28
CA GLY A 331 -6.29 -0.50 10.82
C GLY A 331 -6.30 1.02 10.75
N MET A 332 -5.72 1.68 11.73
CA MET A 332 -5.75 3.13 11.87
C MET A 332 -4.43 3.79 11.45
N PRO A 333 -3.34 3.73 12.25
CA PRO A 333 -2.10 4.44 11.91
C PRO A 333 -1.48 4.01 10.59
N VAL A 334 -1.34 2.70 10.33
CA VAL A 334 -0.72 2.17 9.11
C VAL A 334 -1.57 2.49 7.87
N THR A 335 -2.89 2.55 8.00
CA THR A 335 -3.77 2.93 6.89
C THR A 335 -3.52 4.37 6.45
N LEU A 336 -3.46 5.32 7.39
CA LEU A 336 -3.17 6.73 7.10
C LEU A 336 -1.71 6.94 6.65
N PHE A 337 -0.78 6.26 7.31
CA PHE A 337 0.62 6.24 6.93
C PHE A 337 0.85 5.89 5.45
N ASN A 338 0.12 4.91 4.91
CA ASN A 338 0.27 4.45 3.54
C ASN A 338 -0.37 5.37 2.48
N LEU A 339 -1.22 6.32 2.87
CA LEU A 339 -1.88 7.25 1.95
C LEU A 339 -0.90 8.22 1.30
N VAL A 340 -0.05 8.85 2.10
CA VAL A 340 0.85 9.91 1.63
C VAL A 340 1.93 9.36 0.69
N PRO A 341 2.64 8.25 1.00
CA PRO A 341 3.59 7.63 0.08
C PRO A 341 2.96 7.19 -1.23
N ALA A 342 1.69 6.78 -1.24
CA ALA A 342 0.98 6.41 -2.46
C ALA A 342 0.92 7.57 -3.48
N ILE A 343 0.82 8.81 -2.99
CA ILE A 343 0.86 10.02 -3.82
C ILE A 343 2.31 10.37 -4.17
N ALA A 344 3.21 10.35 -3.20
CA ALA A 344 4.60 10.74 -3.38
C ALA A 344 5.37 9.88 -4.40
N ILE A 345 5.12 8.56 -4.43
CA ILE A 345 5.72 7.63 -5.41
C ILE A 345 5.43 8.06 -6.85
N THR A 346 4.29 8.68 -7.11
CA THR A 346 3.93 9.11 -8.47
C THR A 346 4.87 10.18 -9.01
N PHE A 347 5.37 11.08 -8.17
CA PHE A 347 6.36 12.09 -8.55
C PHE A 347 7.71 11.45 -8.88
N GLY A 348 8.16 10.49 -8.07
CA GLY A 348 9.38 9.73 -8.32
C GLY A 348 9.33 8.99 -9.65
N THR A 349 8.25 8.25 -9.90
CA THR A 349 8.08 7.48 -11.16
C THR A 349 7.91 8.37 -12.39
N ALA A 350 7.20 9.50 -12.28
CA ALA A 350 7.07 10.46 -13.36
C ALA A 350 8.40 11.15 -13.71
N ALA A 351 9.30 11.31 -12.76
CA ALA A 351 10.60 11.93 -12.96
C ALA A 351 11.68 10.97 -13.47
N LEU A 352 11.48 9.66 -13.32
CA LEU A 352 12.44 8.62 -13.72
C LEU A 352 12.95 8.78 -15.15
N PRO A 353 12.12 9.01 -16.21
CA PRO A 353 12.60 9.23 -17.57
C PRO A 353 13.49 10.47 -17.70
N ASN A 354 13.16 11.54 -16.98
CA ASN A 354 13.92 12.80 -17.03
C ASN A 354 15.30 12.63 -16.37
N VAL A 355 15.37 11.90 -15.25
CA VAL A 355 16.63 11.56 -14.57
C VAL A 355 17.47 10.66 -15.46
N ALA A 356 16.90 9.63 -16.07
CA ALA A 356 17.59 8.72 -16.98
C ALA A 356 18.13 9.46 -18.22
N ALA A 357 17.33 10.35 -18.82
CA ALA A 357 17.77 11.17 -19.95
C ALA A 357 18.88 12.16 -19.57
N ALA A 358 18.80 12.76 -18.40
CA ALA A 358 19.88 13.61 -17.87
C ALA A 358 21.16 12.81 -17.63
N TRP A 359 21.03 11.59 -17.10
CA TRP A 359 22.14 10.68 -16.85
C TRP A 359 22.86 10.29 -18.14
N THR A 360 22.15 9.87 -19.17
CA THR A 360 22.71 9.50 -20.48
C THR A 360 23.38 10.67 -21.20
N SER A 361 22.94 11.91 -20.94
CA SER A 361 23.59 13.11 -21.51
C SER A 361 24.89 13.51 -20.83
N HIS A 362 25.32 12.81 -19.77
CA HIS A 362 26.50 13.11 -18.94
C HIS A 362 26.60 14.57 -18.43
N ASN A 363 25.49 15.31 -18.42
CA ASN A 363 25.42 16.70 -17.99
C ASN A 363 25.12 16.79 -16.50
N ARG A 364 26.16 16.96 -15.66
CA ARG A 364 26.05 17.04 -14.19
C ARG A 364 25.08 18.10 -13.70
N HIS A 365 25.00 19.24 -14.39
CA HIS A 365 24.06 20.32 -13.99
C HIS A 365 22.60 19.90 -14.22
N ARG A 366 22.31 19.24 -15.34
CA ARG A 366 20.99 18.68 -15.63
C ARG A 366 20.60 17.58 -14.63
N ILE A 367 21.53 16.67 -14.34
CA ILE A 367 21.34 15.59 -13.35
C ILE A 367 20.98 16.19 -12.00
N LYS A 368 21.80 17.12 -11.50
CA LYS A 368 21.56 17.80 -10.22
C LYS A 368 20.21 18.49 -10.18
N ASN A 369 19.88 19.30 -11.18
CA ASN A 369 18.61 20.01 -11.24
C ASN A 369 17.41 19.05 -11.25
N SER A 370 17.48 17.94 -11.97
CA SER A 370 16.41 16.94 -12.01
C SER A 370 16.24 16.28 -10.64
N ILE A 371 17.33 15.88 -9.99
CA ILE A 371 17.29 15.24 -8.67
C ILE A 371 16.77 16.22 -7.61
N ASP A 372 17.32 17.43 -7.54
CA ASP A 372 16.87 18.45 -6.59
C ASP A 372 15.37 18.78 -6.75
N THR A 373 14.88 18.83 -7.99
CA THR A 373 13.46 19.09 -8.27
C THR A 373 12.56 17.96 -7.80
N VAL A 374 12.94 16.70 -8.08
CA VAL A 374 12.15 15.53 -7.66
C VAL A 374 12.07 15.46 -6.14
N LEU A 375 13.20 15.57 -5.46
CA LEU A 375 13.25 15.53 -3.99
C LEU A 375 12.47 16.69 -3.38
N ARG A 376 12.59 17.91 -3.92
CA ARG A 376 11.84 19.08 -3.46
C ARG A 376 10.33 18.89 -3.63
N LEU A 377 9.85 18.45 -4.79
CA LEU A 377 8.41 18.19 -5.01
C LEU A 377 7.88 17.12 -4.04
N THR A 378 8.67 16.09 -3.77
CA THR A 378 8.31 15.06 -2.80
C THR A 378 8.21 15.63 -1.40
N THR A 379 9.20 16.39 -0.95
CA THR A 379 9.24 16.94 0.42
C THR A 379 8.21 18.03 0.64
N LEU A 380 7.87 18.81 -0.39
CA LEU A 380 6.77 19.80 -0.35
C LEU A 380 5.41 19.17 -0.04
N ILE A 381 5.21 17.90 -0.32
CA ILE A 381 3.97 17.16 0.00
C ILE A 381 4.16 16.34 1.27
N ALA A 382 5.27 15.63 1.39
CA ALA A 382 5.50 14.71 2.48
C ALA A 382 5.64 15.39 3.83
N ILE A 383 6.32 16.55 3.89
CA ILE A 383 6.59 17.24 5.14
C ILE A 383 5.32 17.81 5.79
N PRO A 384 4.47 18.61 5.11
CA PRO A 384 3.25 19.12 5.75
C PRO A 384 2.26 18.00 6.07
N ALA A 385 2.15 16.97 5.21
CA ALA A 385 1.30 15.82 5.48
C ALA A 385 1.80 15.02 6.68
N GLY A 386 3.11 14.78 6.79
CA GLY A 386 3.70 14.05 7.91
C GLY A 386 3.58 14.82 9.23
N ILE A 387 3.90 16.12 9.24
CA ILE A 387 3.77 16.97 10.43
C ILE A 387 2.29 17.11 10.80
N GLY A 388 1.39 17.32 9.84
CA GLY A 388 -0.05 17.39 10.07
C GLY A 388 -0.59 16.13 10.72
N LEU A 389 -0.25 14.95 10.19
CA LEU A 389 -0.63 13.65 10.78
C LEU A 389 -0.03 13.46 12.19
N SER A 390 1.17 13.98 12.44
CA SER A 390 1.81 13.86 13.75
C SER A 390 1.17 14.79 14.79
N VAL A 391 0.94 16.06 14.44
CA VAL A 391 0.43 17.07 15.37
C VAL A 391 -1.06 16.93 15.63
N MET A 392 -1.82 16.51 14.63
CA MET A 392 -3.28 16.30 14.69
C MET A 392 -3.67 14.83 14.66
N SER A 393 -2.84 13.95 15.26
CA SER A 393 -3.02 12.50 15.20
C SER A 393 -4.35 12.06 15.82
N GLU A 394 -4.70 12.57 16.98
CA GLU A 394 -5.93 12.24 17.71
C GLU A 394 -7.16 12.80 16.98
N GLU A 395 -7.14 14.07 16.61
CA GLU A 395 -8.26 14.76 15.97
C GLU A 395 -8.58 14.16 14.58
N VAL A 396 -7.55 13.80 13.82
CA VAL A 396 -7.73 13.14 12.53
C VAL A 396 -8.30 11.72 12.70
N LEU A 397 -7.83 10.98 13.70
CA LEU A 397 -8.35 9.64 13.98
C LEU A 397 -9.78 9.70 14.50
N SER A 398 -10.11 10.61 15.43
CA SER A 398 -11.48 10.81 15.95
C SER A 398 -12.46 11.18 14.84
N LEU A 399 -12.02 12.02 13.89
CA LEU A 399 -12.82 12.39 12.72
C LEU A 399 -13.14 11.18 11.83
N LEU A 400 -12.16 10.31 11.59
CA LEU A 400 -12.28 9.16 10.67
C LEU A 400 -12.89 7.91 11.33
N TYR A 401 -12.69 7.75 12.64
CA TYR A 401 -13.11 6.56 13.41
C TYR A 401 -14.00 6.91 14.61
N PRO A 402 -15.12 7.63 14.38
CA PRO A 402 -15.97 8.15 15.46
C PRO A 402 -16.67 7.08 16.30
N LEU A 403 -16.75 5.84 15.80
CA LEU A 403 -17.37 4.72 16.50
C LEU A 403 -16.38 3.93 17.35
N ARG A 404 -15.09 4.29 17.33
CA ARG A 404 -13.97 3.52 17.91
C ARG A 404 -13.03 4.40 18.73
N MET A 405 -13.58 5.17 19.68
CA MET A 405 -12.79 6.16 20.44
C MET A 405 -11.74 5.52 21.34
N ASN A 406 -12.00 4.34 21.89
CA ASN A 406 -11.01 3.60 22.69
C ASN A 406 -9.80 3.19 21.84
N GLU A 407 -10.06 2.67 20.63
CA GLU A 407 -9.02 2.33 19.67
C GLU A 407 -8.26 3.58 19.17
N VAL A 408 -8.96 4.72 19.05
CA VAL A 408 -8.33 6.02 18.70
C VAL A 408 -7.33 6.42 19.80
N ALA A 409 -7.68 6.28 21.07
CA ALA A 409 -6.77 6.58 22.17
C ALA A 409 -5.48 5.74 22.12
N ILE A 410 -5.58 4.47 21.74
CA ILE A 410 -4.42 3.57 21.53
C ILE A 410 -3.65 3.97 20.27
N ALA A 411 -4.35 4.32 19.18
CA ALA A 411 -3.77 4.58 17.87
C ALA A 411 -3.09 5.95 17.74
N ALA A 412 -3.57 6.97 18.45
CA ALA A 412 -3.08 8.34 18.32
C ALA A 412 -1.58 8.51 18.63
N PRO A 413 -1.03 7.95 19.72
CA PRO A 413 0.41 7.98 19.98
C PRO A 413 1.23 7.28 18.87
N LEU A 414 0.70 6.20 18.30
CA LEU A 414 1.34 5.45 17.22
C LEU A 414 1.38 6.30 15.94
N LEU A 415 0.26 6.94 15.59
CA LEU A 415 0.17 7.81 14.41
C LEU A 415 1.07 9.04 14.54
N LYS A 416 1.23 9.58 15.75
CA LYS A 416 2.13 10.71 16.01
C LYS A 416 3.56 10.44 15.54
N VAL A 417 4.11 9.28 15.84
CA VAL A 417 5.44 8.87 15.40
C VAL A 417 5.45 8.47 13.92
N MET A 418 4.41 7.77 13.46
CA MET A 418 4.30 7.37 12.06
C MET A 418 4.12 8.56 11.12
N GLY A 419 3.45 9.64 11.56
CA GLY A 419 3.36 10.88 10.80
C GLY A 419 4.74 11.43 10.44
N ILE A 420 5.65 11.51 11.42
CA ILE A 420 7.04 11.90 11.15
C ILE A 420 7.72 10.91 10.19
N THR A 421 7.48 9.61 10.36
CA THR A 421 8.06 8.56 9.51
C THR A 421 7.64 8.68 8.05
N VAL A 422 6.45 9.18 7.75
CA VAL A 422 5.94 9.44 6.38
C VAL A 422 6.92 10.28 5.56
N ILE A 423 7.56 11.29 6.18
CA ILE A 423 8.51 12.20 5.51
C ILE A 423 9.68 11.39 4.92
N PHE A 424 10.20 10.47 5.72
CA PHE A 424 11.33 9.63 5.32
C PHE A 424 10.93 8.60 4.28
N VAL A 425 9.79 7.94 4.43
CA VAL A 425 9.28 6.95 3.45
C VAL A 425 9.08 7.57 2.08
N CYS A 426 8.44 8.74 2.00
CA CYS A 426 8.23 9.44 0.74
C CYS A 426 9.56 9.83 0.08
N THR A 427 10.51 10.28 0.88
CA THR A 427 11.85 10.64 0.40
C THR A 427 12.60 9.43 -0.13
N CYS A 428 12.59 8.29 0.61
CA CYS A 428 13.18 7.03 0.15
C CYS A 428 12.57 6.56 -1.17
N ALA A 429 11.25 6.62 -1.32
CA ALA A 429 10.58 6.22 -2.57
C ALA A 429 11.07 7.02 -3.78
N SER A 430 11.29 8.33 -3.61
CA SER A 430 11.85 9.18 -4.66
C SER A 430 13.33 8.91 -4.91
N CYS A 431 14.13 8.70 -3.85
CA CYS A 431 15.53 8.31 -3.96
C CYS A 431 15.70 6.97 -4.70
N HIS A 432 14.84 5.99 -4.42
CA HIS A 432 14.83 4.70 -5.13
C HIS A 432 14.57 4.87 -6.63
N SER A 433 13.60 5.72 -7.01
CA SER A 433 13.34 6.05 -8.43
C SER A 433 14.56 6.73 -9.08
N ILE A 434 15.24 7.63 -8.37
CA ILE A 434 16.47 8.29 -8.83
C ILE A 434 17.59 7.25 -9.03
N LEU A 435 17.82 6.37 -8.05
CA LEU A 435 18.84 5.32 -8.15
C LEU A 435 18.58 4.36 -9.31
N GLN A 436 17.32 4.01 -9.56
CA GLN A 436 16.91 3.24 -10.74
C GLN A 436 17.21 4.01 -12.03
N GLY A 437 16.90 5.31 -12.07
CA GLY A 437 17.17 6.17 -13.25
C GLY A 437 18.64 6.32 -13.60
N ILE A 438 19.56 6.22 -12.62
CA ILE A 438 21.02 6.20 -12.83
C ILE A 438 21.60 4.80 -13.02
N GLY A 439 20.75 3.77 -13.15
CA GLY A 439 21.17 2.38 -13.38
C GLY A 439 21.73 1.64 -12.19
N LYS A 440 21.38 2.07 -10.96
CA LYS A 440 21.81 1.45 -9.69
C LYS A 440 20.65 0.73 -8.99
N GLU A 441 19.89 -0.07 -9.72
CA GLU A 441 18.65 -0.73 -9.28
C GLU A 441 18.84 -1.66 -8.07
N ARG A 442 20.04 -2.20 -7.85
CA ARG A 442 20.33 -3.13 -6.75
C ARG A 442 20.47 -2.43 -5.39
N LEU A 443 20.85 -1.14 -5.38
CA LEU A 443 21.11 -0.43 -4.12
C LEU A 443 19.86 -0.25 -3.27
N PRO A 444 18.71 0.20 -3.79
CA PRO A 444 17.46 0.28 -3.03
C PRO A 444 17.09 -1.03 -2.32
N LEU A 445 17.26 -2.18 -3.02
CA LEU A 445 16.98 -3.50 -2.46
C LEU A 445 17.88 -3.80 -1.26
N ILE A 446 19.20 -3.56 -1.38
CA ILE A 446 20.16 -3.80 -0.30
C ILE A 446 19.84 -2.90 0.89
N PHE A 447 19.56 -1.62 0.65
CA PHE A 447 19.24 -0.65 1.72
C PHE A 447 17.92 -1.00 2.43
N MET A 448 16.91 -1.47 1.69
CA MET A 448 15.67 -1.97 2.29
C MET A 448 15.89 -3.20 3.17
N LEU A 449 16.75 -4.13 2.76
CA LEU A 449 17.08 -5.31 3.56
C LEU A 449 17.81 -4.93 4.86
N ILE A 450 18.77 -3.99 4.78
CA ILE A 450 19.48 -3.46 5.96
C ILE A 450 18.48 -2.76 6.90
N GLY A 451 17.64 -1.88 6.35
CA GLY A 451 16.59 -1.19 7.13
C GLY A 451 15.60 -2.16 7.78
N ALA A 452 15.18 -3.21 7.06
CA ALA A 452 14.31 -4.25 7.59
C ALA A 452 14.96 -5.02 8.74
N ALA A 453 16.26 -5.31 8.66
CA ALA A 453 17.01 -5.97 9.74
C ALA A 453 17.07 -5.08 11.00
N VAL A 454 17.30 -3.77 10.84
CA VAL A 454 17.28 -2.81 11.96
C VAL A 454 15.89 -2.73 12.58
N LYS A 455 14.83 -2.62 11.75
CA LYS A 455 13.44 -2.61 12.22
C LYS A 455 13.10 -3.88 13.00
N LEU A 456 13.49 -5.04 12.45
CA LEU A 456 13.27 -6.33 13.13
C LEU A 456 13.98 -6.35 14.50
N GLY A 457 15.23 -5.89 14.58
CA GLY A 457 15.98 -5.82 15.84
C GLY A 457 15.28 -4.93 16.87
N ILE A 458 14.83 -3.75 16.46
CA ILE A 458 14.12 -2.81 17.33
C ILE A 458 12.79 -3.42 17.79
N ASN A 459 11.98 -3.96 16.87
CA ASN A 459 10.72 -4.60 17.21
C ASN A 459 10.94 -5.79 18.15
N TYR A 460 11.95 -6.62 17.88
CA TYR A 460 12.23 -7.81 18.68
C TYR A 460 12.58 -7.47 20.14
N ILE A 461 13.32 -6.39 20.38
CA ILE A 461 13.78 -5.97 21.70
C ILE A 461 12.70 -5.16 22.41
N PHE A 462 12.18 -4.10 21.78
CA PHE A 462 11.37 -3.10 22.47
C PHE A 462 9.88 -3.47 22.52
N VAL A 463 9.33 -4.20 21.54
CA VAL A 463 7.93 -4.67 21.61
C VAL A 463 7.77 -5.76 22.70
N ALA A 464 8.85 -6.45 23.07
CA ALA A 464 8.88 -7.42 24.15
C ALA A 464 8.84 -6.81 25.56
N VAL A 465 9.03 -5.49 25.68
CA VAL A 465 8.99 -4.78 26.95
C VAL A 465 7.53 -4.45 27.28
N PRO A 466 6.95 -4.94 28.40
CA PRO A 466 5.54 -4.75 28.73
C PRO A 466 5.08 -3.29 28.74
N SER A 467 5.89 -2.37 29.25
CA SER A 467 5.59 -0.93 29.31
C SER A 467 5.70 -0.18 27.98
N LEU A 468 6.21 -0.83 26.90
CA LEU A 468 6.31 -0.25 25.57
C LEU A 468 5.42 -0.96 24.55
N ASN A 469 5.45 -2.29 24.53
CA ASN A 469 4.72 -3.21 23.64
C ASN A 469 4.51 -2.65 22.22
N ILE A 470 3.29 -2.57 21.69
CA ILE A 470 3.00 -2.10 20.32
C ILE A 470 3.44 -0.64 20.07
N GLN A 471 3.58 0.18 21.12
CA GLN A 471 4.03 1.58 20.96
C GLN A 471 5.48 1.69 20.48
N ALA A 472 6.27 0.63 20.62
CA ALA A 472 7.63 0.57 20.07
C ALA A 472 7.68 0.39 18.54
N ALA A 473 6.65 -0.19 17.91
CA ALA A 473 6.64 -0.52 16.48
C ALA A 473 6.84 0.69 15.53
N PRO A 474 6.22 1.86 15.76
CA PRO A 474 6.48 3.06 14.97
C PRO A 474 7.93 3.53 15.01
N TYR A 475 8.62 3.41 16.16
CA TYR A 475 10.02 3.80 16.29
C TYR A 475 10.94 2.87 15.50
N GLY A 476 10.64 1.56 15.43
CA GLY A 476 11.32 0.63 14.54
C GLY A 476 11.21 1.04 13.07
N SER A 477 10.01 1.46 12.65
CA SER A 477 9.78 1.98 11.30
C SER A 477 10.52 3.29 11.06
N LEU A 478 10.51 4.22 12.02
CA LEU A 478 11.23 5.49 11.93
C LEU A 478 12.73 5.26 11.75
N ALA A 479 13.35 4.47 12.60
CA ALA A 479 14.78 4.15 12.52
C ALA A 479 15.17 3.50 11.18
N CYS A 480 14.33 2.55 10.71
CA CYS A 480 14.50 1.90 9.41
C CYS A 480 14.56 2.92 8.28
N TYR A 481 13.54 3.76 8.13
CA TYR A 481 13.45 4.69 6.99
C TYR A 481 14.41 5.87 7.09
N VAL A 482 14.76 6.33 8.30
CA VAL A 482 15.86 7.30 8.49
C VAL A 482 17.16 6.73 8.00
N LEU A 483 17.50 5.49 8.37
CA LEU A 483 18.72 4.83 7.93
C LEU A 483 18.76 4.64 6.40
N ILE A 484 17.65 4.16 5.81
CA ILE A 484 17.53 3.99 4.35
C ILE A 484 17.73 5.34 3.65
N MET A 485 17.08 6.41 4.11
CA MET A 485 17.20 7.75 3.51
C MET A 485 18.66 8.25 3.54
N ILE A 486 19.36 8.04 4.65
CA ILE A 486 20.78 8.43 4.76
C ILE A 486 21.62 7.65 3.73
N MET A 487 21.44 6.34 3.65
CA MET A 487 22.15 5.50 2.68
C MET A 487 21.84 5.89 1.24
N ASP A 488 20.57 6.17 0.93
CA ASP A 488 20.12 6.62 -0.38
C ASP A 488 20.77 7.94 -0.79
N ILE A 489 20.75 8.95 0.08
CA ILE A 489 21.34 10.28 -0.17
C ILE A 489 22.84 10.16 -0.38
N VAL A 490 23.54 9.38 0.46
CA VAL A 490 24.99 9.13 0.31
C VAL A 490 25.28 8.43 -1.02
N ALA A 491 24.49 7.43 -1.39
CA ALA A 491 24.65 6.72 -2.65
C ALA A 491 24.42 7.63 -3.86
N ILE A 492 23.35 8.44 -3.86
CA ILE A 492 23.06 9.40 -4.93
C ILE A 492 24.20 10.39 -5.07
N ASN A 493 24.66 11.00 -3.97
CA ASN A 493 25.75 11.96 -4.00
C ASN A 493 27.05 11.34 -4.57
N ARG A 494 27.36 10.09 -4.17
CA ARG A 494 28.55 9.38 -4.61
C ARG A 494 28.48 8.99 -6.10
N PHE A 495 27.39 8.36 -6.54
CA PHE A 495 27.29 7.83 -7.89
C PHE A 495 26.95 8.89 -8.93
N ALA A 496 26.09 9.85 -8.61
CA ALA A 496 25.79 10.97 -9.49
C ALA A 496 26.87 12.08 -9.43
N GLN A 497 27.83 12.00 -8.50
CA GLN A 497 28.88 13.00 -8.28
C GLN A 497 28.35 14.42 -8.14
N ILE A 498 27.25 14.56 -7.38
CA ILE A 498 26.59 15.84 -7.10
C ILE A 498 26.48 16.02 -5.59
N LYS A 499 26.19 17.26 -5.17
CA LYS A 499 25.76 17.53 -3.79
C LYS A 499 24.31 18.00 -3.85
N ILE A 500 23.40 17.24 -3.23
CA ILE A 500 21.97 17.59 -3.09
C ILE A 500 21.88 18.87 -2.28
N ASN A 501 21.04 19.79 -2.71
CA ASN A 501 20.79 21.05 -1.98
C ASN A 501 19.81 20.82 -0.84
N LEU A 502 20.31 20.37 0.33
CA LEU A 502 19.50 20.08 1.51
C LEU A 502 18.71 21.30 2.02
N TYR A 503 19.22 22.51 1.82
CA TYR A 503 18.54 23.73 2.26
C TYR A 503 17.21 23.94 1.51
N SER A 504 17.23 23.93 0.18
CA SER A 504 16.02 24.13 -0.61
C SER A 504 15.12 22.90 -0.66
N THR A 505 15.68 21.69 -0.47
CA THR A 505 14.94 20.44 -0.58
C THR A 505 14.27 20.05 0.72
N PHE A 506 14.91 20.29 1.88
CA PHE A 506 14.40 19.85 3.18
C PHE A 506 14.12 21.01 4.14
N LEU A 507 15.06 21.97 4.32
CA LEU A 507 14.93 22.97 5.37
C LEU A 507 13.79 23.97 5.11
N LEU A 508 13.62 24.45 3.88
CA LEU A 508 12.53 25.37 3.56
C LEU A 508 11.14 24.71 3.67
N PRO A 509 10.91 23.51 3.10
CA PRO A 509 9.65 22.78 3.33
C PRO A 509 9.42 22.44 4.80
N LEU A 510 10.48 22.10 5.56
CA LEU A 510 10.37 21.77 6.99
C LEU A 510 9.91 22.98 7.80
N PHE A 511 10.50 24.14 7.58
CA PHE A 511 10.09 25.38 8.25
C PHE A 511 8.61 25.69 7.96
N SER A 512 8.21 25.61 6.68
CA SER A 512 6.81 25.83 6.28
C SER A 512 5.87 24.76 6.85
N GLY A 513 6.33 23.52 6.96
CA GLY A 513 5.58 22.43 7.56
C GLY A 513 5.39 22.60 9.07
N ILE A 514 6.40 23.07 9.79
CA ILE A 514 6.29 23.38 11.23
C ILE A 514 5.27 24.50 11.46
N LEU A 515 5.32 25.56 10.65
CA LEU A 515 4.32 26.65 10.73
C LEU A 515 2.90 26.13 10.43
N CYS A 516 2.77 25.24 9.45
CA CYS A 516 1.52 24.55 9.15
C CYS A 516 1.01 23.74 10.36
N GLY A 517 1.87 22.95 11.00
CA GLY A 517 1.51 22.14 12.17
C GLY A 517 1.09 23.00 13.37
N ILE A 518 1.83 24.07 13.67
CA ILE A 518 1.47 25.03 14.72
C ILE A 518 0.12 25.69 14.38
N GLY A 519 -0.04 26.16 13.14
CA GLY A 519 -1.28 26.77 12.68
C GLY A 519 -2.47 25.81 12.77
N ALA A 520 -2.30 24.54 12.41
CA ALA A 520 -3.32 23.50 12.55
C ALA A 520 -3.78 23.35 14.01
N LYS A 521 -2.84 23.18 14.94
CA LYS A 521 -3.16 22.98 16.37
C LYS A 521 -3.80 24.20 17.00
N VAL A 522 -3.28 25.38 16.72
CA VAL A 522 -3.84 26.65 17.23
C VAL A 522 -5.25 26.88 16.68
N SER A 523 -5.44 26.67 15.37
CA SER A 523 -6.76 26.82 14.75
C SER A 523 -7.75 25.79 15.30
N TYR A 524 -7.33 24.56 15.55
CA TYR A 524 -8.16 23.54 16.17
C TYR A 524 -8.63 23.99 17.56
N LEU A 525 -7.73 24.42 18.42
CA LEU A 525 -8.05 24.89 19.77
C LEU A 525 -9.03 26.07 19.77
N LEU A 526 -8.91 26.98 18.79
CA LEU A 526 -9.84 28.11 18.64
C LEU A 526 -11.21 27.67 18.12
N PHE A 527 -11.24 26.75 17.16
CA PHE A 527 -12.48 26.29 16.56
C PHE A 527 -13.26 25.33 17.47
N ASP A 528 -12.55 24.55 18.30
CA ASP A 528 -13.17 23.63 19.26
C ASP A 528 -14.03 24.34 20.32
N ILE A 529 -13.69 25.63 20.61
CA ILE A 529 -14.50 26.49 21.49
C ILE A 529 -15.85 26.88 20.84
N LEU A 530 -15.87 27.00 19.50
CA LEU A 530 -16.99 27.59 18.75
C LEU A 530 -17.84 26.56 18.00
N PHE A 531 -17.24 25.43 17.64
CA PHE A 531 -17.83 24.44 16.77
C PHE A 531 -17.73 23.04 17.39
N SER A 532 -18.44 22.07 16.81
CA SER A 532 -18.23 20.65 17.16
C SER A 532 -16.84 20.18 16.78
N GLU A 533 -16.28 19.22 17.51
CA GLU A 533 -14.95 18.62 17.31
C GLU A 533 -14.67 18.28 15.82
N ARG A 534 -15.66 17.73 15.12
CA ARG A 534 -15.54 17.37 13.69
C ARG A 534 -15.37 18.61 12.80
N LEU A 535 -16.14 19.65 13.03
CA LEU A 535 -16.05 20.89 12.25
C LEU A 535 -14.76 21.64 12.59
N ALA A 536 -14.36 21.63 13.85
CA ALA A 536 -13.09 22.21 14.32
C ALA A 536 -11.90 21.54 13.61
N THR A 537 -11.88 20.20 13.54
CA THR A 537 -10.82 19.44 12.86
C THR A 537 -10.76 19.76 11.37
N VAL A 538 -11.89 19.73 10.65
CA VAL A 538 -11.94 20.05 9.21
C VAL A 538 -11.53 21.51 8.96
N GLY A 539 -12.01 22.44 9.78
CA GLY A 539 -11.63 23.85 9.71
C GLY A 539 -10.13 24.07 9.95
N ALA A 540 -9.57 23.40 10.95
CA ALA A 540 -8.15 23.46 11.27
C ALA A 540 -7.27 22.93 10.13
N ILE A 541 -7.66 21.83 9.50
CA ILE A 541 -6.96 21.29 8.31
C ILE A 541 -7.02 22.32 7.17
N GLY A 542 -8.17 22.96 6.93
CA GLY A 542 -8.31 23.99 5.90
C GLY A 542 -7.39 25.20 6.14
N VAL A 543 -7.35 25.71 7.36
CA VAL A 543 -6.43 26.81 7.75
C VAL A 543 -4.97 26.39 7.64
N ALA A 544 -4.63 25.17 8.03
CA ALA A 544 -3.28 24.62 7.91
C ALA A 544 -2.79 24.59 6.45
N VAL A 545 -3.64 24.17 5.51
CA VAL A 545 -3.33 24.19 4.07
C VAL A 545 -3.06 25.61 3.58
N ILE A 546 -3.85 26.58 4.01
CA ILE A 546 -3.66 28.00 3.64
C ILE A 546 -2.34 28.53 4.21
N ILE A 547 -2.07 28.30 5.49
CA ILE A 547 -0.81 28.72 6.15
C ILE A 547 0.39 28.09 5.44
N TYR A 548 0.31 26.79 5.11
CA TYR A 548 1.36 26.12 4.38
C TYR A 548 1.61 26.76 3.01
N GLY A 549 0.55 26.97 2.22
CA GLY A 549 0.64 27.59 0.90
C GLY A 549 1.29 28.98 0.96
N ILE A 550 0.86 29.83 1.90
CA ILE A 550 1.44 31.17 2.11
C ILE A 550 2.90 31.06 2.54
N SER A 551 3.21 30.19 3.50
CA SER A 551 4.57 30.04 4.02
C SER A 551 5.55 29.57 2.95
N VAL A 552 5.17 28.58 2.13
CA VAL A 552 6.00 28.06 1.02
C VAL A 552 6.25 29.14 -0.04
N LEU A 553 5.25 30.00 -0.32
CA LEU A 553 5.41 31.10 -1.27
C LEU A 553 6.33 32.20 -0.68
N LEU A 554 6.16 32.58 0.58
CA LEU A 554 7.00 33.58 1.25
C LEU A 554 8.45 33.13 1.39
N THR A 555 8.67 31.85 1.70
CA THR A 555 10.03 31.27 1.79
C THR A 555 10.66 31.01 0.43
N LYS A 556 9.91 31.26 -0.67
CA LYS A 556 10.35 30.92 -2.05
C LYS A 556 10.76 29.46 -2.18
N GLY A 557 10.07 28.56 -1.47
CA GLY A 557 10.29 27.13 -1.47
C GLY A 557 9.90 26.45 -2.79
N ILE A 558 9.05 27.08 -3.60
CA ILE A 558 8.65 26.61 -4.93
C ILE A 558 9.31 27.46 -6.01
N THR A 559 9.82 26.82 -7.07
CA THR A 559 10.42 27.49 -8.21
C THR A 559 9.46 27.51 -9.42
N LYS A 560 9.69 28.42 -10.37
CA LYS A 560 8.93 28.47 -11.63
C LYS A 560 8.93 27.12 -12.37
N LYS A 561 10.05 26.38 -12.31
CA LYS A 561 10.19 25.06 -12.94
C LYS A 561 9.25 24.01 -12.33
N ASP A 562 8.97 24.12 -11.05
CA ASP A 562 8.09 23.18 -10.36
C ASP A 562 6.63 23.33 -10.84
N PHE A 563 6.18 24.58 -11.08
CA PHE A 563 4.85 24.84 -11.65
C PHE A 563 4.73 24.34 -13.09
N LEU A 564 5.79 24.37 -13.89
CA LEU A 564 5.76 23.89 -15.28
C LEU A 564 5.57 22.36 -15.38
N MET A 565 5.81 21.62 -14.27
CA MET A 565 5.56 20.18 -14.21
C MET A 565 4.09 19.82 -13.88
N VAL A 566 3.30 20.81 -13.45
CA VAL A 566 1.88 20.61 -13.10
C VAL A 566 1.00 21.02 -14.28
N PRO A 567 -0.03 20.23 -14.64
CA PRO A 567 -0.99 20.63 -15.69
C PRO A 567 -1.59 22.01 -15.40
N LYS A 568 -1.54 22.94 -16.37
CA LYS A 568 -1.97 24.36 -16.24
C LYS A 568 -1.10 25.22 -15.30
N GLY A 569 0.01 24.74 -14.81
CA GLY A 569 0.90 25.46 -13.90
C GLY A 569 1.51 26.74 -14.50
N GLU A 570 1.64 26.85 -15.84
CA GLU A 570 2.12 28.08 -16.50
C GLU A 570 1.29 29.32 -16.16
N LYS A 571 -0.05 29.17 -16.07
CA LYS A 571 -0.93 30.30 -15.73
C LYS A 571 -0.71 30.77 -14.30
N ILE A 572 -0.56 29.81 -13.38
CA ILE A 572 -0.31 30.08 -11.95
C ILE A 572 1.09 30.69 -11.80
N ALA A 573 2.10 30.13 -12.46
CA ALA A 573 3.46 30.66 -12.43
C ALA A 573 3.53 32.12 -12.89
N LYS A 574 2.84 32.49 -14.00
CA LYS A 574 2.78 33.88 -14.49
C LYS A 574 2.13 34.85 -13.51
N VAL A 575 1.11 34.42 -12.78
CA VAL A 575 0.45 35.26 -11.75
C VAL A 575 1.36 35.47 -10.57
N LEU A 576 2.01 34.40 -10.06
CA LEU A 576 2.91 34.46 -8.91
C LEU A 576 4.22 35.20 -9.21
N GLU A 577 4.68 35.16 -10.47
CA GLU A 577 5.84 35.91 -10.95
C GLU A 577 5.57 37.43 -10.93
N LYS A 578 4.35 37.88 -11.31
CA LYS A 578 3.92 39.27 -11.23
C LYS A 578 3.93 39.83 -9.80
N ILE A 579 3.74 38.98 -8.81
CA ILE A 579 3.67 39.35 -7.38
C ILE A 579 5.04 39.14 -6.68
N HIS A 580 6.12 38.84 -7.43
CA HIS A 580 7.48 38.58 -6.95
C HIS A 580 7.58 37.45 -5.88
N LEU A 581 6.64 36.50 -5.84
CA LEU A 581 6.59 35.39 -4.91
C LEU A 581 7.27 34.10 -5.46
N LEU A 582 7.76 34.10 -6.71
CA LEU A 582 8.51 32.99 -7.29
C LEU A 582 10.01 33.31 -7.42
N ARG A 583 10.80 32.24 -7.26
CA ARG A 583 12.26 32.25 -7.46
C ARG A 583 12.63 31.76 -8.86
#